data_79cbbf65f8a0a5b725e8ab379a39794c
#
_entry.id   79cbbf65f8a0a5b725e8ab379a39794c
#
_cell.length_a   1.000
_cell.length_b   1.000
_cell.length_c   1.000
_cell.angle_alpha   90.00
_cell.angle_beta   90.00
_cell.angle_gamma   90.00
#
_symmetry.space_group_name_H-M   'P 1'
#
loop_
_entity.id
_entity.type
_entity.pdbx_description
1 polymer ?
#
loop_
_entity_poly.entity_id
_entity_poly.type
_entity_poly.pdbx_seq_one_letter_code
_entity_poly.pdbx_strand_id
1 'polypeptide(L)'
;MRILISNDDGATAPGLAALYAALQDYAECVVVAPDQDKSGASSSLTLDRPLHPQVLANGFISVNGTPTDCVHLAINSLLDQEPDLVVSGINLGANLGDDVLYSGTVAAALEGRFLGRTAFAFSFASRQLENLPTAAYFARKLVEAHGSLDLPPRTVLNVNIPNLPLDHIRGIQLTRLGHRARAAAPLKVVDPRGKEGYWIAAAGDAEDGGPGTDFHAVMQGYVSITPLQLDRTFSDAFSGLDGWLEGLR
;
A
#
# COMPACT_ATOMS: atom_id res chain seq x y z
N MET A 1 -17.40 13.30 6.95
CA MET A 1 -16.22 12.85 6.19
C MET A 1 -16.50 11.47 5.66
N ARG A 2 -16.23 11.24 4.37
CA ARG A 2 -16.38 9.95 3.68
C ARG A 2 -15.01 9.39 3.36
N ILE A 3 -14.75 8.14 3.74
CA ILE A 3 -13.48 7.44 3.51
C ILE A 3 -13.70 6.29 2.53
N LEU A 4 -12.94 6.26 1.45
CA LEU A 4 -12.81 5.08 0.59
C LEU A 4 -11.73 4.17 1.14
N ILE A 5 -12.10 2.93 1.46
CA ILE A 5 -11.19 1.90 1.95
C ILE A 5 -10.98 0.86 0.84
N SER A 6 -9.72 0.50 0.60
CA SER A 6 -9.34 -0.57 -0.34
C SER A 6 -8.18 -1.40 0.24
N ASN A 7 -7.77 -2.45 -0.47
CA ASN A 7 -6.58 -3.26 -0.15
C ASN A 7 -6.14 -4.07 -1.38
N ASP A 8 -5.14 -4.94 -1.22
CA ASP A 8 -4.73 -5.93 -2.22
C ASP A 8 -4.96 -7.39 -1.77
N ASP A 9 -5.17 -7.63 -0.49
CA ASP A 9 -5.46 -8.97 0.05
C ASP A 9 -6.88 -9.49 -0.30
N GLY A 10 -7.76 -8.59 -0.78
CA GLY A 10 -9.13 -8.89 -1.20
C GLY A 10 -10.23 -8.45 -0.24
N ALA A 11 -11.47 -8.38 -0.75
CA ALA A 11 -12.65 -7.84 -0.06
C ALA A 11 -13.08 -8.62 1.21
N THR A 12 -12.58 -9.84 1.40
CA THR A 12 -12.85 -10.68 2.58
C THR A 12 -11.66 -10.80 3.53
N ALA A 13 -10.56 -10.06 3.26
CA ALA A 13 -9.34 -10.15 4.03
C ALA A 13 -9.52 -9.61 5.47
N PRO A 14 -8.90 -10.26 6.47
CA PRO A 14 -9.04 -9.84 7.87
C PRO A 14 -8.45 -8.46 8.15
N GLY A 15 -7.39 -8.07 7.45
CA GLY A 15 -6.80 -6.72 7.56
C GLY A 15 -7.75 -5.63 7.09
N LEU A 16 -8.48 -5.86 5.99
CA LEU A 16 -9.51 -4.94 5.49
C LEU A 16 -10.65 -4.79 6.49
N ALA A 17 -11.12 -5.93 7.03
CA ALA A 17 -12.17 -5.92 8.04
C ALA A 17 -11.74 -5.18 9.32
N ALA A 18 -10.49 -5.35 9.76
CA ALA A 18 -9.93 -4.64 10.91
C ALA A 18 -9.84 -3.13 10.67
N LEU A 19 -9.42 -2.72 9.47
CA LEU A 19 -9.36 -1.30 9.08
C LEU A 19 -10.76 -0.66 9.08
N TYR A 20 -11.72 -1.34 8.43
CA TYR A 20 -13.10 -0.88 8.42
C TYR A 20 -13.67 -0.76 9.83
N ALA A 21 -13.51 -1.80 10.66
CA ALA A 21 -13.97 -1.80 12.05
C ALA A 21 -13.37 -0.65 12.87
N ALA A 22 -12.12 -0.29 12.61
CA ALA A 22 -11.46 0.83 13.30
C ALA A 22 -11.97 2.21 12.88
N LEU A 23 -12.54 2.37 11.67
CA LEU A 23 -12.90 3.67 11.10
C LEU A 23 -14.41 3.93 11.01
N GLN A 24 -15.26 2.90 11.02
CA GLN A 24 -16.69 2.98 10.73
C GLN A 24 -17.51 3.85 11.71
N ASP A 25 -17.05 4.03 12.93
CA ASP A 25 -17.67 4.89 13.94
C ASP A 25 -17.15 6.35 13.90
N TYR A 26 -16.08 6.60 13.15
CA TYR A 26 -15.47 7.91 12.96
C TYR A 26 -15.93 8.62 11.67
N ALA A 27 -16.14 7.86 10.61
CA ALA A 27 -16.46 8.38 9.29
C ALA A 27 -17.42 7.44 8.54
N GLU A 28 -18.09 7.97 7.54
CA GLU A 28 -18.79 7.16 6.54
C GLU A 28 -17.75 6.39 5.70
N CYS A 29 -17.65 5.08 5.90
CA CYS A 29 -16.68 4.23 5.22
C CYS A 29 -17.34 3.47 4.08
N VAL A 30 -16.80 3.62 2.86
CA VAL A 30 -17.14 2.80 1.71
C VAL A 30 -15.98 1.91 1.39
N VAL A 31 -16.21 0.59 1.23
CA VAL A 31 -15.18 -0.38 0.93
C VAL A 31 -15.32 -0.85 -0.50
N VAL A 32 -14.27 -0.67 -1.31
CA VAL A 32 -14.18 -1.22 -2.67
C VAL A 32 -12.82 -1.90 -2.81
N ALA A 33 -12.82 -3.22 -2.98
CA ALA A 33 -11.60 -4.02 -2.92
C ALA A 33 -11.64 -5.17 -3.96
N PRO A 34 -10.49 -5.76 -4.31
CA PRO A 34 -10.42 -6.91 -5.21
C PRO A 34 -11.23 -8.11 -4.70
N ASP A 35 -11.73 -8.92 -5.62
CA ASP A 35 -12.46 -10.16 -5.32
C ASP A 35 -11.56 -11.26 -4.71
N GLN A 36 -10.26 -11.16 -4.93
CA GLN A 36 -9.25 -12.10 -4.46
C GLN A 36 -7.92 -11.38 -4.21
N ASP A 37 -6.97 -12.09 -3.60
CA ASP A 37 -5.60 -11.61 -3.39
C ASP A 37 -4.94 -11.19 -4.72
N LYS A 38 -4.42 -9.97 -4.75
CA LYS A 38 -3.71 -9.33 -5.86
C LYS A 38 -2.31 -8.86 -5.44
N SER A 39 -1.69 -9.55 -4.48
CA SER A 39 -0.32 -9.25 -4.06
C SER A 39 0.63 -9.15 -5.25
N GLY A 40 1.45 -8.11 -5.28
CA GLY A 40 2.40 -7.85 -6.37
C GLY A 40 1.78 -7.23 -7.63
N ALA A 41 0.50 -6.83 -7.61
CA ALA A 41 -0.16 -6.22 -8.77
C ALA A 41 0.38 -4.83 -9.13
N SER A 42 1.07 -4.15 -8.24
CA SER A 42 1.55 -2.78 -8.47
C SER A 42 0.40 -1.83 -8.88
N SER A 43 0.71 -0.72 -9.54
CA SER A 43 -0.27 0.26 -10.04
C SER A 43 -0.85 -0.13 -11.41
N SER A 44 -1.14 -1.43 -11.63
CA SER A 44 -1.68 -1.88 -12.91
C SER A 44 -3.18 -1.63 -13.03
N LEU A 45 -3.61 -1.27 -14.25
CA LEU A 45 -5.02 -1.17 -14.65
C LEU A 45 -5.39 -2.36 -15.52
N THR A 46 -6.60 -2.88 -15.36
CA THR A 46 -7.19 -3.93 -16.19
C THR A 46 -7.83 -3.30 -17.43
N LEU A 47 -7.16 -3.41 -18.59
CA LEU A 47 -7.61 -2.81 -19.86
C LEU A 47 -8.06 -3.85 -20.90
N ASP A 48 -7.93 -5.13 -20.61
CA ASP A 48 -8.19 -6.25 -21.52
C ASP A 48 -9.58 -6.87 -21.37
N ARG A 49 -10.32 -6.50 -20.34
CA ARG A 49 -11.66 -7.00 -20.03
C ARG A 49 -12.47 -6.02 -19.19
N PRO A 50 -13.81 -6.12 -19.19
CA PRO A 50 -14.66 -5.34 -18.29
C PRO A 50 -14.49 -5.79 -16.83
N LEU A 51 -14.65 -4.84 -15.92
CA LEU A 51 -14.70 -5.07 -14.49
C LEU A 51 -16.15 -5.17 -14.02
N HIS A 52 -16.42 -6.07 -13.07
CA HIS A 52 -17.74 -6.37 -12.56
C HIS A 52 -17.82 -6.18 -11.05
N PRO A 53 -18.27 -5.00 -10.56
CA PRO A 53 -18.51 -4.78 -9.14
C PRO A 53 -19.66 -5.65 -8.61
N GLN A 54 -19.50 -6.21 -7.41
CA GLN A 54 -20.50 -7.00 -6.71
C GLN A 54 -20.62 -6.54 -5.27
N VAL A 55 -21.83 -6.26 -4.80
CA VAL A 55 -22.07 -5.93 -3.40
C VAL A 55 -22.15 -7.22 -2.58
N LEU A 56 -21.28 -7.34 -1.60
CA LEU A 56 -21.24 -8.48 -0.68
C LEU A 56 -22.30 -8.32 0.44
N ALA A 57 -22.57 -9.41 1.17
CA ALA A 57 -23.55 -9.42 2.25
C ALA A 57 -23.26 -8.42 3.39
N ASN A 58 -21.99 -8.07 3.59
CA ASN A 58 -21.55 -7.05 4.56
C ASN A 58 -21.58 -5.61 4.01
N GLY A 59 -22.06 -5.41 2.78
CA GLY A 59 -22.12 -4.11 2.13
C GLY A 59 -20.82 -3.68 1.43
N PHE A 60 -19.75 -4.46 1.50
CA PHE A 60 -18.51 -4.18 0.76
C PHE A 60 -18.71 -4.42 -0.73
N ILE A 61 -18.01 -3.66 -1.56
CA ILE A 61 -18.02 -3.83 -3.01
C ILE A 61 -16.76 -4.59 -3.40
N SER A 62 -16.95 -5.77 -3.98
CA SER A 62 -15.90 -6.62 -4.52
C SER A 62 -15.79 -6.39 -6.03
N VAL A 63 -14.56 -6.30 -6.57
CA VAL A 63 -14.30 -6.08 -8.00
C VAL A 63 -13.32 -7.12 -8.50
N ASN A 64 -13.57 -7.71 -9.67
CA ASN A 64 -12.66 -8.66 -10.33
C ASN A 64 -11.48 -7.94 -11.01
N GLY A 65 -10.84 -7.03 -10.31
CA GLY A 65 -9.77 -6.16 -10.77
C GLY A 65 -8.59 -6.09 -9.82
N THR A 66 -7.69 -5.14 -10.08
CA THR A 66 -6.56 -4.79 -9.23
C THR A 66 -6.99 -3.82 -8.13
N PRO A 67 -6.16 -3.58 -7.08
CA PRO A 67 -6.40 -2.52 -6.10
C PRO A 67 -6.56 -1.14 -6.74
N THR A 68 -5.76 -0.84 -7.74
CA THR A 68 -5.85 0.40 -8.53
C THR A 68 -7.19 0.52 -9.24
N ASP A 69 -7.67 -0.57 -9.90
CA ASP A 69 -8.98 -0.61 -10.55
C ASP A 69 -10.11 -0.32 -9.56
N CYS A 70 -10.02 -0.88 -8.35
CA CYS A 70 -11.04 -0.71 -7.31
C CYS A 70 -11.19 0.76 -6.90
N VAL A 71 -10.08 1.43 -6.62
CA VAL A 71 -10.09 2.86 -6.25
C VAL A 71 -10.48 3.72 -7.44
N HIS A 72 -9.97 3.43 -8.63
CA HIS A 72 -10.32 4.13 -9.86
C HIS A 72 -11.81 4.07 -10.16
N LEU A 73 -12.41 2.89 -10.12
CA LEU A 73 -13.85 2.72 -10.33
C LEU A 73 -14.68 3.39 -9.23
N ALA A 74 -14.24 3.29 -7.98
CA ALA A 74 -14.94 3.91 -6.86
C ALA A 74 -15.06 5.41 -7.07
N ILE A 75 -13.95 6.10 -7.32
CA ILE A 75 -13.90 7.56 -7.46
C ILE A 75 -14.65 8.05 -8.72
N ASN A 76 -14.49 7.33 -9.84
CA ASN A 76 -14.98 7.83 -11.12
C ASN A 76 -16.39 7.36 -11.49
N SER A 77 -16.95 6.34 -10.78
CA SER A 77 -18.18 5.69 -11.27
C SER A 77 -19.12 5.15 -10.19
N LEU A 78 -18.57 4.47 -9.14
CA LEU A 78 -19.41 3.76 -8.20
C LEU A 78 -19.95 4.63 -7.06
N LEU A 79 -19.23 5.68 -6.71
CA LEU A 79 -19.65 6.60 -5.65
C LEU A 79 -20.43 7.77 -6.24
N ASP A 80 -21.51 8.14 -5.58
CA ASP A 80 -22.34 9.31 -5.90
C ASP A 80 -21.69 10.64 -5.50
N GLN A 81 -20.73 10.58 -4.56
CA GLN A 81 -19.93 11.72 -4.10
C GLN A 81 -18.50 11.29 -3.90
N GLU A 82 -17.56 12.16 -4.25
CA GLU A 82 -16.12 11.90 -4.03
C GLU A 82 -15.83 11.67 -2.55
N PRO A 83 -14.96 10.69 -2.22
CA PRO A 83 -14.50 10.51 -0.86
C PRO A 83 -13.54 11.65 -0.46
N ASP A 84 -13.55 11.97 0.84
CA ASP A 84 -12.60 12.93 1.40
C ASP A 84 -11.19 12.35 1.53
N LEU A 85 -11.07 11.04 1.63
CA LEU A 85 -9.82 10.35 1.92
C LEU A 85 -9.82 8.95 1.32
N VAL A 86 -8.65 8.52 0.83
CA VAL A 86 -8.39 7.11 0.48
C VAL A 86 -7.48 6.49 1.52
N VAL A 87 -7.90 5.35 2.06
CA VAL A 87 -7.14 4.57 3.02
C VAL A 87 -7.04 3.13 2.52
N SER A 88 -5.84 2.65 2.30
CA SER A 88 -5.58 1.29 1.82
C SER A 88 -4.97 0.41 2.90
N GLY A 89 -5.42 -0.82 3.00
CA GLY A 89 -4.90 -1.82 3.95
C GLY A 89 -6.01 -2.47 4.81
N ILE A 90 -5.66 -3.02 5.96
CA ILE A 90 -4.29 -3.24 6.46
C ILE A 90 -3.68 -4.45 5.76
N ASN A 91 -2.61 -4.27 5.02
CA ASN A 91 -1.89 -5.36 4.36
C ASN A 91 -1.27 -6.31 5.39
N LEU A 92 -1.40 -7.61 5.17
CA LEU A 92 -0.72 -8.63 5.97
C LEU A 92 0.65 -8.95 5.40
N GLY A 93 1.60 -8.13 5.75
CA GLY A 93 2.98 -8.09 5.29
C GLY A 93 3.45 -6.64 5.22
N ALA A 94 4.73 -6.40 5.48
CA ALA A 94 5.29 -5.07 5.37
C ALA A 94 5.49 -4.66 3.90
N ASN A 95 5.38 -3.37 3.63
CA ASN A 95 5.75 -2.74 2.36
C ASN A 95 6.90 -1.77 2.63
N LEU A 96 8.14 -2.30 2.65
CA LEU A 96 9.36 -1.58 3.04
C LEU A 96 10.32 -1.44 1.84
N GLY A 97 11.02 -0.31 1.78
CA GLY A 97 12.01 -0.07 0.75
C GLY A 97 11.46 -0.26 -0.65
N ASP A 98 12.17 -1.05 -1.47
CA ASP A 98 11.80 -1.29 -2.87
C ASP A 98 10.48 -2.07 -3.05
N ASP A 99 9.95 -2.71 -1.99
CA ASP A 99 8.68 -3.43 -2.04
C ASP A 99 7.52 -2.51 -2.45
N VAL A 100 7.60 -1.21 -2.15
CA VAL A 100 6.57 -0.21 -2.52
C VAL A 100 6.32 -0.16 -4.03
N LEU A 101 7.30 -0.55 -4.86
CA LEU A 101 7.17 -0.58 -6.32
C LEU A 101 6.17 -1.65 -6.79
N TYR A 102 6.03 -2.72 -6.03
CA TYR A 102 5.18 -3.87 -6.35
C TYR A 102 3.90 -3.92 -5.52
N SER A 103 3.80 -3.09 -4.48
CA SER A 103 2.70 -3.11 -3.52
C SER A 103 1.38 -2.66 -4.14
N GLY A 104 0.37 -3.54 -4.08
CA GLY A 104 -1.01 -3.19 -4.41
C GLY A 104 -1.65 -2.29 -3.36
N THR A 105 -1.28 -2.44 -2.09
CA THR A 105 -1.73 -1.57 -0.99
C THR A 105 -1.30 -0.12 -1.22
N VAL A 106 -0.01 0.09 -1.53
CA VAL A 106 0.52 1.42 -1.87
C VAL A 106 -0.12 1.95 -3.16
N ALA A 107 -0.30 1.08 -4.16
CA ALA A 107 -0.91 1.46 -5.44
C ALA A 107 -2.36 1.96 -5.28
N ALA A 108 -3.18 1.31 -4.45
CA ALA A 108 -4.53 1.78 -4.15
C ALA A 108 -4.53 3.18 -3.50
N ALA A 109 -3.62 3.43 -2.55
CA ALA A 109 -3.47 4.74 -1.95
C ALA A 109 -3.00 5.79 -2.98
N LEU A 110 -2.04 5.43 -3.86
CA LEU A 110 -1.55 6.30 -4.94
C LEU A 110 -2.66 6.65 -5.94
N GLU A 111 -3.62 5.75 -6.21
CA GLU A 111 -4.75 6.04 -7.09
C GLU A 111 -5.68 7.11 -6.51
N GLY A 112 -5.74 7.26 -5.19
CA GLY A 112 -6.43 8.36 -4.51
C GLY A 112 -5.85 9.76 -4.76
N ARG A 113 -4.73 9.88 -5.48
CA ARG A 113 -4.04 11.15 -5.81
C ARG A 113 -4.91 12.21 -6.46
N PHE A 114 -5.94 11.79 -7.20
CA PHE A 114 -6.83 12.72 -7.90
C PHE A 114 -7.67 13.56 -6.96
N LEU A 115 -7.86 13.12 -5.73
CA LEU A 115 -8.56 13.91 -4.70
C LEU A 115 -7.73 15.12 -4.21
N GLY A 116 -6.46 15.21 -4.60
CA GLY A 116 -5.56 16.30 -4.18
C GLY A 116 -5.22 16.30 -2.69
N ARG A 117 -5.57 15.25 -1.97
CA ARG A 117 -5.36 15.08 -0.53
C ARG A 117 -4.34 13.98 -0.25
N THR A 118 -3.83 13.93 0.98
CA THR A 118 -2.94 12.86 1.45
C THR A 118 -3.73 11.56 1.58
N ALA A 119 -3.20 10.46 1.04
CA ALA A 119 -3.74 9.12 1.21
C ALA A 119 -2.86 8.29 2.14
N PHE A 120 -3.41 7.21 2.71
CA PHE A 120 -2.68 6.31 3.61
C PHE A 120 -2.64 4.89 3.04
N ALA A 121 -1.46 4.27 3.13
CA ALA A 121 -1.25 2.86 2.92
C ALA A 121 -0.77 2.23 4.23
N PHE A 122 -1.57 1.36 4.84
CA PHE A 122 -1.26 0.70 6.10
C PHE A 122 -0.83 -0.74 5.87
N SER A 123 0.31 -1.10 6.44
CA SER A 123 0.87 -2.44 6.38
C SER A 123 1.24 -2.92 7.78
N PHE A 124 0.87 -4.14 8.11
CA PHE A 124 1.23 -4.82 9.33
C PHE A 124 2.41 -5.76 9.04
N ALA A 125 3.52 -5.58 9.72
CA ALA A 125 4.77 -6.29 9.43
C ALA A 125 4.73 -7.78 9.88
N SER A 126 3.61 -8.46 9.60
CA SER A 126 3.38 -9.87 9.87
C SER A 126 2.23 -10.42 9.04
N ARG A 127 2.26 -11.74 8.80
CA ARG A 127 1.11 -12.51 8.30
C ARG A 127 0.31 -13.17 9.42
N GLN A 128 0.80 -13.11 10.66
CA GLN A 128 0.11 -13.60 11.86
C GLN A 128 -0.80 -12.50 12.39
N LEU A 129 -2.00 -12.85 12.84
CA LEU A 129 -3.04 -11.88 13.22
C LEU A 129 -2.99 -11.44 14.69
N GLU A 130 -2.05 -11.97 15.50
CA GLU A 130 -2.05 -11.82 16.95
C GLU A 130 -2.12 -10.35 17.41
N ASN A 131 -1.28 -9.49 16.82
CA ASN A 131 -1.24 -8.07 17.16
C ASN A 131 -1.85 -7.17 16.07
N LEU A 132 -2.71 -7.71 15.19
CA LEU A 132 -3.43 -6.91 14.20
C LEU A 132 -4.24 -5.74 14.85
N PRO A 133 -4.82 -5.89 16.04
CA PRO A 133 -5.46 -4.76 16.75
C PRO A 133 -4.52 -3.57 16.98
N THR A 134 -3.22 -3.78 17.17
CA THR A 134 -2.23 -2.70 17.27
C THR A 134 -2.16 -1.91 15.95
N ALA A 135 -2.18 -2.60 14.81
CA ALA A 135 -2.18 -1.92 13.51
C ALA A 135 -3.48 -1.14 13.28
N ALA A 136 -4.63 -1.70 13.64
CA ALA A 136 -5.92 -1.03 13.56
C ALA A 136 -5.97 0.24 14.46
N TYR A 137 -5.40 0.17 15.66
CA TYR A 137 -5.27 1.33 16.56
C TYR A 137 -4.46 2.46 15.92
N PHE A 138 -3.30 2.16 15.34
CA PHE A 138 -2.48 3.19 14.69
C PHE A 138 -3.11 3.72 13.41
N ALA A 139 -3.79 2.88 12.63
CA ALA A 139 -4.54 3.33 11.46
C ALA A 139 -5.61 4.36 11.86
N ARG A 140 -6.42 4.05 12.88
CA ARG A 140 -7.42 4.97 13.43
C ARG A 140 -6.79 6.27 13.90
N LYS A 141 -5.76 6.18 14.74
CA LYS A 141 -5.08 7.35 15.33
C LYS A 141 -4.54 8.30 14.27
N LEU A 142 -3.92 7.76 13.21
CA LEU A 142 -3.33 8.57 12.14
C LEU A 142 -4.41 9.18 11.23
N VAL A 143 -5.46 8.43 10.93
CA VAL A 143 -6.60 8.94 10.15
C VAL A 143 -7.35 10.04 10.92
N GLU A 144 -7.53 9.93 12.22
CA GLU A 144 -8.13 11.01 13.03
C GLU A 144 -7.29 12.30 13.02
N ALA A 145 -5.98 12.15 13.01
CA ALA A 145 -5.05 13.28 13.00
C ALA A 145 -4.82 13.90 11.61
N HIS A 146 -5.35 13.30 10.51
CA HIS A 146 -5.03 13.71 9.13
C HIS A 146 -5.35 15.18 8.82
N GLY A 147 -6.39 15.76 9.45
CA GLY A 147 -6.80 17.15 9.22
C GLY A 147 -5.77 18.20 9.62
N SER A 148 -4.77 17.82 10.43
CA SER A 148 -3.64 18.68 10.83
C SER A 148 -2.42 18.55 9.92
N LEU A 149 -2.45 17.66 8.91
CA LEU A 149 -1.34 17.47 7.98
C LEU A 149 -1.29 18.60 6.96
N ASP A 150 -0.16 19.27 6.90
CA ASP A 150 0.19 20.23 5.84
C ASP A 150 1.30 19.61 4.98
N LEU A 151 0.90 18.83 3.99
CA LEU A 151 1.79 18.12 3.08
C LEU A 151 1.48 18.52 1.63
N PRO A 152 2.48 18.44 0.74
CA PRO A 152 2.25 18.63 -0.68
C PRO A 152 1.09 17.74 -1.18
N PRO A 153 0.23 18.26 -2.09
CA PRO A 153 -0.85 17.46 -2.65
C PRO A 153 -0.31 16.19 -3.33
N ARG A 154 -1.11 15.13 -3.33
CA ARG A 154 -0.76 13.81 -3.88
C ARG A 154 0.33 13.05 -3.09
N THR A 155 0.60 13.45 -1.84
CA THR A 155 1.46 12.67 -0.94
C THR A 155 0.70 11.43 -0.48
N VAL A 156 1.40 10.29 -0.45
CA VAL A 156 0.92 9.05 0.19
C VAL A 156 1.78 8.77 1.39
N LEU A 157 1.16 8.49 2.52
CA LEU A 157 1.86 8.04 3.72
C LEU A 157 1.88 6.52 3.74
N ASN A 158 3.05 5.93 3.50
CA ASN A 158 3.30 4.51 3.66
C ASN A 158 3.62 4.23 5.12
N VAL A 159 2.70 3.54 5.80
CA VAL A 159 2.77 3.28 7.23
C VAL A 159 2.97 1.79 7.46
N ASN A 160 4.07 1.43 8.11
CA ASN A 160 4.36 0.05 8.49
C ASN A 160 4.35 -0.10 10.00
N ILE A 161 3.53 -1.00 10.50
CA ILE A 161 3.32 -1.24 11.94
C ILE A 161 3.97 -2.58 12.31
N PRO A 162 4.91 -2.62 13.28
CA PRO A 162 5.54 -3.86 13.72
C PRO A 162 4.54 -4.79 14.44
N ASN A 163 4.79 -6.11 14.34
CA ASN A 163 3.98 -7.12 15.04
C ASN A 163 4.34 -7.17 16.52
N LEU A 164 3.85 -6.21 17.26
CA LEU A 164 4.04 -6.09 18.71
C LEU A 164 2.72 -5.72 19.40
N PRO A 165 2.54 -6.12 20.67
CA PRO A 165 1.50 -5.55 21.53
C PRO A 165 1.60 -4.03 21.59
N LEU A 166 0.48 -3.34 21.75
CA LEU A 166 0.39 -1.88 21.69
C LEU A 166 1.34 -1.18 22.70
N ASP A 167 1.48 -1.72 23.90
CA ASP A 167 2.34 -1.21 24.96
C ASP A 167 3.84 -1.45 24.72
N HIS A 168 4.19 -2.32 23.76
CA HIS A 168 5.56 -2.56 23.34
C HIS A 168 5.98 -1.73 22.13
N ILE A 169 5.04 -1.00 21.50
CA ILE A 169 5.38 -0.06 20.41
C ILE A 169 6.12 1.14 21.02
N ARG A 170 7.32 1.39 20.54
CA ARG A 170 8.22 2.44 21.06
C ARG A 170 7.86 3.86 20.61
N GLY A 171 6.90 4.00 19.70
CA GLY A 171 6.45 5.26 19.14
C GLY A 171 6.37 5.25 17.62
N ILE A 172 6.36 6.42 17.03
CA ILE A 172 6.26 6.63 15.57
C ILE A 172 7.54 7.33 15.10
N GLN A 173 8.08 6.90 13.95
CA GLN A 173 9.23 7.53 13.32
C GLN A 173 8.92 7.95 11.89
N LEU A 174 9.32 9.17 11.53
CA LEU A 174 9.44 9.59 10.14
C LEU A 174 10.65 8.89 9.52
N THR A 175 10.44 8.25 8.39
CA THR A 175 11.45 7.42 7.73
C THR A 175 11.58 7.75 6.25
N ARG A 176 12.68 7.31 5.66
CA ARG A 176 12.84 7.16 4.22
C ARG A 176 12.78 5.67 3.85
N LEU A 177 12.53 5.38 2.59
CA LEU A 177 12.69 4.02 2.07
C LEU A 177 14.16 3.58 2.20
N GLY A 178 14.34 2.35 2.65
CA GLY A 178 15.61 1.64 2.48
C GLY A 178 15.67 0.92 1.13
N HIS A 179 16.67 0.06 0.94
CA HIS A 179 16.83 -0.76 -0.25
C HIS A 179 17.03 -2.22 0.12
N ARG A 180 16.55 -3.12 -0.75
CA ARG A 180 16.80 -4.54 -0.62
C ARG A 180 18.02 -4.96 -1.42
N ALA A 181 18.72 -5.94 -0.91
CA ALA A 181 19.68 -6.70 -1.68
C ALA A 181 18.98 -7.47 -2.81
N ARG A 182 19.76 -7.88 -3.79
CA ARG A 182 19.25 -8.71 -4.90
C ARG A 182 18.52 -9.94 -4.36
N ALA A 183 17.31 -10.17 -4.89
CA ALA A 183 16.54 -11.37 -4.59
C ALA A 183 17.33 -12.65 -4.93
N ALA A 184 17.04 -13.75 -4.21
CA ALA A 184 17.56 -15.06 -4.53
C ALA A 184 17.10 -15.52 -5.93
N ALA A 185 17.77 -16.53 -6.48
CA ALA A 185 17.38 -17.10 -7.77
C ALA A 185 15.95 -17.68 -7.70
N PRO A 186 15.16 -17.54 -8.77
CA PRO A 186 13.84 -18.14 -8.86
C PRO A 186 13.90 -19.66 -8.63
N LEU A 187 12.92 -20.20 -7.91
CA LEU A 187 12.83 -21.64 -7.65
C LEU A 187 12.20 -22.34 -8.85
N LYS A 188 12.98 -23.20 -9.50
CA LYS A 188 12.49 -24.07 -10.58
C LYS A 188 11.62 -25.18 -10.00
N VAL A 189 10.45 -25.38 -10.59
CA VAL A 189 9.51 -26.47 -10.26
C VAL A 189 9.04 -27.17 -11.52
N VAL A 190 8.59 -28.42 -11.37
CA VAL A 190 7.99 -29.19 -12.47
C VAL A 190 6.58 -29.56 -12.04
N ASP A 191 5.59 -29.25 -12.86
CA ASP A 191 4.20 -29.62 -12.59
C ASP A 191 3.97 -31.14 -12.76
N PRO A 192 2.82 -31.69 -12.30
CA PRO A 192 2.52 -33.10 -12.43
C PRO A 192 2.47 -33.64 -13.88
N ARG A 193 2.42 -32.76 -14.88
CA ARG A 193 2.44 -33.09 -16.32
C ARG A 193 3.84 -32.96 -16.94
N GLY A 194 4.87 -32.71 -16.11
CA GLY A 194 6.25 -32.58 -16.55
C GLY A 194 6.62 -31.20 -17.14
N LYS A 195 5.72 -30.20 -17.05
CA LYS A 195 6.01 -28.85 -17.54
C LYS A 195 6.83 -28.08 -16.50
N GLU A 196 7.94 -27.52 -16.95
CA GLU A 196 8.80 -26.67 -16.10
C GLU A 196 8.16 -25.27 -15.88
N GLY A 197 8.34 -24.74 -14.68
CA GLY A 197 7.94 -23.40 -14.26
C GLY A 197 8.91 -22.83 -13.23
N TYR A 198 8.73 -21.57 -12.87
CA TYR A 198 9.57 -20.89 -11.89
C TYR A 198 8.69 -20.09 -10.91
N TRP A 199 8.98 -20.21 -9.64
CA TRP A 199 8.49 -19.29 -8.62
C TRP A 199 9.48 -18.15 -8.46
N ILE A 200 8.98 -16.90 -8.47
CA ILE A 200 9.77 -15.74 -8.10
C ILE A 200 10.15 -15.90 -6.63
N ALA A 201 11.45 -15.80 -6.33
CA ALA A 201 11.95 -15.91 -4.97
C ALA A 201 11.51 -14.70 -4.13
N ALA A 202 11.54 -14.88 -2.81
CA ALA A 202 11.34 -13.79 -1.89
C ALA A 202 12.35 -12.64 -2.15
N ALA A 203 11.95 -11.42 -1.84
CA ALA A 203 12.85 -10.27 -1.86
C ALA A 203 14.08 -10.54 -0.97
N GLY A 204 15.23 -9.96 -1.35
CA GLY A 204 16.45 -10.05 -0.56
C GLY A 204 16.34 -9.33 0.79
N ASP A 205 17.32 -9.56 1.65
CA ASP A 205 17.46 -8.85 2.92
C ASP A 205 17.60 -7.33 2.69
N ALA A 206 17.46 -6.53 3.77
CA ALA A 206 17.71 -5.10 3.69
C ALA A 206 19.21 -4.83 3.47
N GLU A 207 19.60 -4.29 2.32
CA GLU A 207 20.95 -3.81 2.03
C GLU A 207 21.19 -2.44 2.65
N ASP A 208 20.23 -1.53 2.46
CA ASP A 208 20.17 -0.26 3.19
C ASP A 208 19.03 -0.35 4.22
N GLY A 209 19.33 -0.92 5.37
CA GLY A 209 18.43 -1.09 6.51
C GLY A 209 18.90 -0.34 7.75
N GLY A 210 19.79 0.67 7.59
CA GLY A 210 20.37 1.43 8.69
C GLY A 210 19.43 2.49 9.31
N PRO A 211 19.90 3.24 10.32
CA PRO A 211 19.12 4.29 10.98
C PRO A 211 18.48 5.27 10.00
N GLY A 212 17.22 5.65 10.25
CA GLY A 212 16.45 6.54 9.40
C GLY A 212 15.66 5.82 8.29
N THR A 213 15.89 4.53 8.04
CA THR A 213 15.08 3.73 7.11
C THR A 213 13.84 3.15 7.76
N ASP A 214 12.87 2.84 6.93
CA ASP A 214 11.65 2.12 7.30
C ASP A 214 11.94 0.72 7.85
N PHE A 215 12.91 -0.01 7.28
CA PHE A 215 13.39 -1.29 7.82
C PHE A 215 13.87 -1.17 9.26
N HIS A 216 14.74 -0.17 9.52
CA HIS A 216 15.30 0.02 10.85
C HIS A 216 14.23 0.36 11.88
N ALA A 217 13.32 1.28 11.54
CA ALA A 217 12.25 1.69 12.43
C ALA A 217 11.37 0.51 12.85
N VAL A 218 10.90 -0.28 11.88
CA VAL A 218 10.05 -1.46 12.15
C VAL A 218 10.79 -2.51 12.98
N MET A 219 12.06 -2.80 12.64
CA MET A 219 12.90 -3.74 13.38
C MET A 219 13.14 -3.30 14.83
N GLN A 220 13.22 -1.99 15.08
CA GLN A 220 13.38 -1.42 16.41
C GLN A 220 12.07 -1.24 17.18
N GLY A 221 10.92 -1.70 16.64
CA GLY A 221 9.62 -1.63 17.30
C GLY A 221 8.92 -0.26 17.19
N TYR A 222 9.29 0.56 16.23
CA TYR A 222 8.60 1.81 15.92
C TYR A 222 7.64 1.63 14.73
N VAL A 223 6.52 2.32 14.77
CA VAL A 223 5.71 2.53 13.57
C VAL A 223 6.50 3.43 12.62
N SER A 224 6.73 2.95 11.41
CA SER A 224 7.40 3.70 10.34
C SER A 224 6.38 4.48 9.54
N ILE A 225 6.63 5.76 9.26
CA ILE A 225 5.86 6.57 8.32
C ILE A 225 6.81 7.14 7.28
N THR A 226 6.66 6.70 6.04
CA THR A 226 7.43 7.18 4.90
C THR A 226 6.53 7.95 3.95
N PRO A 227 6.73 9.26 3.73
CA PRO A 227 6.01 10.00 2.72
C PRO A 227 6.49 9.59 1.32
N LEU A 228 5.55 9.22 0.46
CA LEU A 228 5.79 8.85 -0.93
C LEU A 228 5.21 9.90 -1.88
N GLN A 229 5.88 10.11 -3.00
CA GLN A 229 5.40 10.92 -4.11
C GLN A 229 5.29 10.09 -5.38
N LEU A 230 4.48 10.55 -6.31
CA LEU A 230 4.26 9.89 -7.61
C LEU A 230 5.34 10.23 -8.63
N ASP A 231 5.89 11.43 -8.54
CA ASP A 231 6.87 11.90 -9.52
C ASP A 231 8.17 11.09 -9.36
N ARG A 232 8.47 10.34 -10.40
CA ARG A 232 9.70 9.53 -10.51
C ARG A 232 10.76 10.22 -11.36
N THR A 233 10.53 11.47 -11.76
CA THR A 233 11.51 12.26 -12.49
C THR A 233 12.71 12.54 -11.60
N PHE A 234 13.88 12.09 -12.01
CA PHE A 234 15.13 12.36 -11.30
C PHE A 234 15.77 13.62 -11.89
N SER A 235 15.32 14.78 -11.43
CA SER A 235 15.75 16.09 -11.96
C SER A 235 17.24 16.37 -11.78
N ASP A 236 17.88 15.80 -10.76
CA ASP A 236 19.32 15.97 -10.53
C ASP A 236 20.18 15.36 -11.64
N ALA A 237 19.62 14.42 -12.43
CA ALA A 237 20.28 13.85 -13.58
C ALA A 237 20.25 14.75 -14.84
N PHE A 238 19.47 15.84 -14.84
CA PHE A 238 19.24 16.65 -16.05
C PHE A 238 20.52 17.28 -16.57
N SER A 239 21.35 17.84 -15.69
CA SER A 239 22.61 18.48 -16.10
C SER A 239 23.57 17.52 -16.82
N GLY A 240 23.65 16.26 -16.34
CA GLY A 240 24.46 15.24 -16.99
C GLY A 240 23.90 14.81 -18.35
N LEU A 241 22.56 14.71 -18.45
CA LEU A 241 21.89 14.39 -19.69
C LEU A 241 22.00 15.51 -20.73
N ASP A 242 21.89 16.78 -20.33
CA ASP A 242 22.02 17.91 -21.24
C ASP A 242 23.40 17.92 -21.91
N GLY A 243 24.49 17.73 -21.15
CA GLY A 243 25.83 17.65 -21.72
C GLY A 243 25.99 16.47 -22.70
N TRP A 244 25.37 15.31 -22.41
CA TRP A 244 25.39 14.18 -23.34
C TRP A 244 24.59 14.45 -24.62
N LEU A 245 23.40 15.10 -24.51
CA LEU A 245 22.56 15.46 -25.64
C LEU A 245 23.20 16.50 -26.56
N GLU A 246 23.98 17.47 -26.01
CA GLU A 246 24.71 18.43 -26.84
C GLU A 246 25.68 17.75 -27.79
N GLY A 247 26.32 16.66 -27.38
CA GLY A 247 27.20 15.86 -28.24
C GLY A 247 26.48 15.08 -29.35
N LEU A 248 25.13 15.03 -29.33
CA LEU A 248 24.29 14.34 -30.32
C LEU A 248 23.59 15.31 -31.30
N ARG A 249 23.64 16.59 -31.05
CA ARG A 249 23.09 17.65 -31.92
C ARG A 249 24.10 18.10 -32.93
#